data_967c023848d8a7426fca95c03bcc66fb
#
_entry.id   967c023848d8a7426fca95c03bcc66fb
#
_cell.length_a   1.000
_cell.length_b   1.000
_cell.length_c   1.000
_cell.angle_alpha   90.00
_cell.angle_beta   90.00
_cell.angle_gamma   90.00
#
_symmetry.space_group_name_H-M   'P 1'
#
loop_
_entity.id
_entity.type
_entity.pdbx_description
1 polymer ?
#
loop_
_entity_poly.entity_id
_entity_poly.type
_entity_poly.pdbx_seq_one_letter_code
_entity_poly.pdbx_strand_id
1 'polypeptide(L)'
;MEESSSRNTNYSEDEENEELSSRVWIESKKLWRIVGPNIINRLAGYSMTVITQAFAGHLGNVELASISIATNIIVGFGFALLLGMASALETLCGQAFGAKRYHMLGTYMQRSWIVLFFCCILLLPVYIFASPILKLMGQSDDVAEQSGMVALWLIPLQFSYAFQFPLQRFLQSQLKNSVTLWFSLAVLVLHAVTSWVLVYELDFGVVGAAMALDISWWVWGLGLFWYVSSGRCPQSWAGFSMQAFSGFWEFVKFSAASGVMRCLEFWSYRILILMTGSLEKATLAMDALTICMTISGWELMIHWAFLVGTGVRVANELGAGNWKATKFAAMVSMAESVFIGLCICVITIILHDKLAYIFTSSTDVVQEVGQMSYLLAMAILLNSIQPILTGIVVGTGLQAWVAYINLFCYYIIGLPLAFVMGWIRHLGVSGIWGGMIFGGTAVQTVILAIVLIRHDWEKEAQKASQRAKKWSTPNPDNQIQEHK
;
A
#
# COMPACT_ATOMS: atom_id res chain seq x y z
N MET A 1 -32.93 -45.04 21.91
CA MET A 1 -32.31 -44.92 20.54
C MET A 1 -31.96 -43.47 20.19
N GLU A 2 -32.63 -42.44 20.77
CA GLU A 2 -32.33 -41.03 20.53
C GLU A 2 -31.06 -40.52 21.21
N GLU A 3 -30.71 -40.99 22.42
CA GLU A 3 -29.49 -40.57 23.12
C GLU A 3 -28.19 -41.05 22.47
N SER A 4 -28.19 -42.16 21.74
CA SER A 4 -26.98 -42.65 21.03
C SER A 4 -26.74 -41.91 19.73
N SER A 5 -27.78 -41.35 19.11
CA SER A 5 -27.70 -40.57 17.88
C SER A 5 -27.15 -39.16 18.16
N SER A 6 -27.57 -38.52 19.29
CA SER A 6 -27.09 -37.20 19.65
C SER A 6 -25.62 -37.18 20.13
N ARG A 7 -25.15 -38.28 20.76
CA ARG A 7 -23.73 -38.45 21.12
C ARG A 7 -22.82 -38.59 19.91
N ASN A 8 -23.23 -39.36 18.90
CA ASN A 8 -22.41 -39.55 17.70
C ASN A 8 -22.34 -38.27 16.83
N THR A 9 -23.40 -37.44 16.80
CA THR A 9 -23.36 -36.15 16.11
C THR A 9 -22.45 -35.18 16.83
N ASN A 10 -22.46 -35.10 18.16
CA ASN A 10 -21.57 -34.23 18.92
C ASN A 10 -20.09 -34.62 18.78
N TYR A 11 -19.75 -35.91 18.79
CA TYR A 11 -18.37 -36.40 18.57
C TYR A 11 -17.85 -36.05 17.17
N SER A 12 -18.68 -36.19 16.13
CA SER A 12 -18.29 -35.84 14.76
C SER A 12 -18.15 -34.32 14.56
N GLU A 13 -18.98 -33.52 15.20
CA GLU A 13 -18.88 -32.06 15.19
C GLU A 13 -17.65 -31.56 15.97
N ASP A 14 -17.30 -32.18 17.08
CA ASP A 14 -16.12 -31.83 17.87
C ASP A 14 -14.82 -32.18 17.13
N GLU A 15 -14.73 -33.34 16.47
CA GLU A 15 -13.57 -33.72 15.63
C GLU A 15 -13.44 -32.80 14.39
N GLU A 16 -14.54 -32.43 13.74
CA GLU A 16 -14.56 -31.54 12.60
C GLU A 16 -14.16 -30.10 13.03
N ASN A 17 -14.60 -29.65 14.21
CA ASN A 17 -14.23 -28.36 14.77
C ASN A 17 -12.76 -28.31 15.22
N GLU A 18 -12.21 -29.38 15.80
CA GLU A 18 -10.78 -29.49 16.13
C GLU A 18 -9.92 -29.46 14.87
N GLU A 19 -10.33 -30.15 13.81
CA GLU A 19 -9.64 -30.10 12.51
C GLU A 19 -9.70 -28.70 11.88
N LEU A 20 -10.85 -28.04 11.92
CA LEU A 20 -11.02 -26.67 11.43
C LEU A 20 -10.16 -25.67 12.20
N SER A 21 -10.18 -25.73 13.53
CA SER A 21 -9.36 -24.87 14.41
C SER A 21 -7.86 -25.04 14.12
N SER A 22 -7.40 -26.27 13.99
CA SER A 22 -6.01 -26.57 13.62
C SER A 22 -5.65 -25.99 12.25
N ARG A 23 -6.51 -26.13 11.25
CA ARG A 23 -6.32 -25.59 9.90
C ARG A 23 -6.28 -24.05 9.91
N VAL A 24 -7.19 -23.40 10.64
CA VAL A 24 -7.20 -21.94 10.82
C VAL A 24 -5.90 -21.48 11.48
N TRP A 25 -5.46 -22.14 12.55
CA TRP A 25 -4.20 -21.81 13.23
C TRP A 25 -2.96 -21.91 12.32
N ILE A 26 -2.89 -22.99 11.51
CA ILE A 26 -1.80 -23.18 10.56
C ILE A 26 -1.79 -22.06 9.50
N GLU A 27 -2.95 -21.71 8.96
CA GLU A 27 -3.05 -20.66 7.94
C GLU A 27 -2.77 -19.27 8.54
N SER A 28 -3.30 -18.98 9.73
CA SER A 28 -2.99 -17.78 10.50
C SER A 28 -1.47 -17.61 10.70
N LYS A 29 -0.79 -18.67 11.13
CA LYS A 29 0.66 -18.65 11.31
C LYS A 29 1.42 -18.34 10.00
N LYS A 30 0.95 -18.86 8.86
CA LYS A 30 1.52 -18.54 7.53
C LYS A 30 1.27 -17.07 7.18
N LEU A 31 0.07 -16.56 7.44
CA LEU A 31 -0.30 -15.17 7.18
C LEU A 31 0.53 -14.21 8.04
N TRP A 32 0.63 -14.43 9.34
CA TRP A 32 1.39 -13.56 10.25
C TRP A 32 2.90 -13.54 10.01
N ARG A 33 3.47 -14.58 9.39
CA ARG A 33 4.85 -14.56 8.89
C ARG A 33 5.08 -13.51 7.80
N ILE A 34 4.00 -13.08 7.13
CA ILE A 34 4.05 -12.03 6.12
C ILE A 34 3.59 -10.71 6.72
N VAL A 35 2.44 -10.70 7.36
CA VAL A 35 1.76 -9.49 7.88
C VAL A 35 2.60 -8.81 8.96
N GLY A 36 3.07 -9.56 9.98
CA GLY A 36 3.84 -8.99 11.10
C GLY A 36 5.06 -8.18 10.64
N PRO A 37 5.99 -8.76 9.88
CA PRO A 37 7.10 -8.00 9.31
C PRO A 37 6.69 -6.82 8.45
N ASN A 38 5.58 -6.94 7.68
CA ASN A 38 5.09 -5.85 6.84
C ASN A 38 4.51 -4.68 7.62
N ILE A 39 3.85 -4.91 8.77
CA ILE A 39 3.41 -3.83 9.66
C ILE A 39 4.62 -3.00 10.10
N ILE A 40 5.66 -3.66 10.58
CA ILE A 40 6.86 -2.97 11.07
C ILE A 40 7.59 -2.25 9.94
N ASN A 41 7.70 -2.86 8.75
CA ASN A 41 8.28 -2.20 7.58
C ASN A 41 7.55 -0.91 7.21
N ARG A 42 6.22 -0.91 7.26
CA ARG A 42 5.41 0.27 6.96
C ARG A 42 5.57 1.34 8.03
N LEU A 43 5.54 0.94 9.30
CA LEU A 43 5.78 1.85 10.42
C LEU A 43 7.17 2.47 10.34
N ALA A 44 8.21 1.69 10.04
CA ALA A 44 9.57 2.20 9.87
C ALA A 44 9.66 3.22 8.71
N GLY A 45 9.09 2.90 7.55
CA GLY A 45 9.06 3.80 6.39
C GLY A 45 8.29 5.11 6.68
N TYR A 46 7.16 5.02 7.36
CA TYR A 46 6.39 6.20 7.79
C TYR A 46 7.16 7.03 8.84
N SER A 47 7.79 6.36 9.81
CA SER A 47 8.57 7.03 10.85
C SER A 47 9.75 7.83 10.28
N MET A 48 10.39 7.36 9.20
CA MET A 48 11.43 8.15 8.52
C MET A 48 10.88 9.49 8.01
N THR A 49 9.69 9.50 7.40
CA THR A 49 9.04 10.75 6.96
C THR A 49 8.69 11.66 8.13
N VAL A 50 8.17 11.09 9.24
CA VAL A 50 7.86 11.86 10.45
C VAL A 50 9.11 12.45 11.09
N ILE A 51 10.20 11.70 11.17
CA ILE A 51 11.50 12.16 11.67
C ILE A 51 12.00 13.32 10.80
N THR A 52 11.97 13.17 9.47
CA THR A 52 12.38 14.26 8.54
C THR A 52 11.56 15.53 8.77
N GLN A 53 10.24 15.40 8.92
CA GLN A 53 9.36 16.55 9.20
C GLN A 53 9.63 17.16 10.57
N ALA A 54 9.93 16.36 11.59
CA ALA A 54 10.28 16.84 12.93
C ALA A 54 11.58 17.68 12.89
N PHE A 55 12.61 17.20 12.19
CA PHE A 55 13.86 17.97 12.02
C PHE A 55 13.60 19.27 11.25
N ALA A 56 12.82 19.24 10.16
CA ALA A 56 12.47 20.44 9.42
C ALA A 56 11.65 21.44 10.25
N GLY A 57 10.76 20.95 11.12
CA GLY A 57 9.97 21.78 12.02
C GLY A 57 10.79 22.55 13.06
N HIS A 58 11.96 22.02 13.45
CA HIS A 58 12.89 22.73 14.33
C HIS A 58 13.73 23.79 13.60
N LEU A 59 13.80 23.72 12.26
CA LEU A 59 14.46 24.76 11.44
C LEU A 59 13.56 25.98 11.26
N GLY A 60 12.27 25.77 11.00
CA GLY A 60 11.30 26.84 10.81
C GLY A 60 9.98 26.37 10.19
N ASN A 61 9.01 27.28 10.18
CA ASN A 61 7.67 26.98 9.64
C ASN A 61 7.68 26.82 8.11
N VAL A 62 8.49 27.60 7.40
CA VAL A 62 8.60 27.52 5.94
C VAL A 62 9.30 26.24 5.54
N GLU A 63 10.35 25.83 6.26
CA GLU A 63 11.08 24.58 6.08
C GLU A 63 10.17 23.37 6.29
N LEU A 64 9.40 23.36 7.39
CA LEU A 64 8.42 22.31 7.65
C LEU A 64 7.33 22.21 6.56
N ALA A 65 6.79 23.37 6.17
CA ALA A 65 5.79 23.43 5.10
C ALA A 65 6.38 22.92 3.78
N SER A 66 7.58 23.33 3.43
CA SER A 66 8.26 22.98 2.19
C SER A 66 8.56 21.49 2.09
N ILE A 67 9.14 20.88 3.12
CA ILE A 67 9.42 19.44 3.13
C ILE A 67 8.13 18.62 3.14
N SER A 68 7.11 19.07 3.87
CA SER A 68 5.81 18.40 3.94
C SER A 68 5.09 18.44 2.60
N ILE A 69 5.08 19.56 1.90
CA ILE A 69 4.51 19.72 0.56
C ILE A 69 5.28 18.88 -0.46
N ALA A 70 6.61 18.99 -0.48
CA ALA A 70 7.45 18.23 -1.40
C ALA A 70 7.25 16.72 -1.22
N THR A 71 7.27 16.21 0.02
CA THR A 71 7.13 14.78 0.29
C THR A 71 5.71 14.27 0.08
N ASN A 72 4.67 15.02 0.50
CA ASN A 72 3.29 14.54 0.42
C ASN A 72 2.64 14.77 -0.94
N ILE A 73 2.95 15.85 -1.65
CA ILE A 73 2.33 16.17 -2.94
C ILE A 73 3.21 15.63 -4.07
N ILE A 74 4.44 16.11 -4.21
CA ILE A 74 5.30 15.79 -5.37
C ILE A 74 5.76 14.33 -5.30
N VAL A 75 6.47 13.96 -4.22
CA VAL A 75 6.96 12.58 -4.03
C VAL A 75 5.80 11.61 -3.84
N GLY A 76 4.77 12.00 -3.08
CA GLY A 76 3.60 11.17 -2.83
C GLY A 76 2.84 10.75 -4.10
N PHE A 77 2.81 11.62 -5.12
CA PHE A 77 2.28 11.30 -6.44
C PHE A 77 3.07 10.15 -7.10
N GLY A 78 4.39 10.30 -7.20
CA GLY A 78 5.28 9.30 -7.77
C GLY A 78 5.28 7.99 -6.96
N PHE A 79 5.30 8.10 -5.62
CA PHE A 79 5.24 6.95 -4.70
C PHE A 79 4.00 6.06 -4.95
N ALA A 80 2.81 6.67 -5.04
CA ALA A 80 1.57 5.92 -5.26
C ALA A 80 1.61 5.16 -6.60
N LEU A 81 2.09 5.81 -7.66
CA LEU A 81 2.20 5.20 -9.00
C LEU A 81 3.22 4.05 -9.00
N LEU A 82 4.43 4.29 -8.51
CA LEU A 82 5.50 3.28 -8.49
C LEU A 82 5.13 2.09 -7.59
N LEU A 83 4.53 2.33 -6.41
CA LEU A 83 4.06 1.28 -5.52
C LEU A 83 2.96 0.43 -6.17
N GLY A 84 2.03 1.09 -6.88
CA GLY A 84 0.99 0.42 -7.64
C GLY A 84 1.56 -0.42 -8.77
N MET A 85 2.48 0.14 -9.57
CA MET A 85 3.13 -0.59 -10.66
C MET A 85 3.94 -1.80 -10.15
N ALA A 86 4.60 -1.68 -9.00
CA ALA A 86 5.32 -2.77 -8.37
C ALA A 86 4.40 -3.89 -7.85
N SER A 87 3.11 -3.62 -7.58
CA SER A 87 2.16 -4.66 -7.15
C SER A 87 1.87 -5.70 -8.23
N ALA A 88 2.08 -5.38 -9.51
CA ALA A 88 2.05 -6.36 -10.60
C ALA A 88 3.06 -7.49 -10.37
N LEU A 89 4.23 -7.15 -9.83
CA LEU A 89 5.27 -8.13 -9.50
C LEU A 89 4.85 -9.06 -8.36
N GLU A 90 4.07 -8.58 -7.39
CA GLU A 90 3.51 -9.38 -6.31
C GLU A 90 2.67 -10.55 -6.85
N THR A 91 1.79 -10.26 -7.81
CA THR A 91 0.97 -11.27 -8.49
C THR A 91 1.84 -12.27 -9.25
N LEU A 92 2.70 -11.78 -10.14
CA LEU A 92 3.47 -12.64 -11.05
C LEU A 92 4.51 -13.48 -10.32
N CYS A 93 5.26 -12.88 -9.39
CA CYS A 93 6.22 -13.62 -8.57
C CYS A 93 5.50 -14.59 -7.61
N GLY A 94 4.37 -14.19 -7.02
CA GLY A 94 3.59 -15.08 -6.15
C GLY A 94 3.08 -16.30 -6.90
N GLN A 95 2.46 -16.14 -8.07
CA GLN A 95 1.97 -17.24 -8.89
C GLN A 95 3.12 -18.12 -9.40
N ALA A 96 4.24 -17.54 -9.84
CA ALA A 96 5.42 -18.30 -10.27
C ALA A 96 6.06 -19.09 -9.10
N PHE A 97 6.11 -18.50 -7.91
CA PHE A 97 6.60 -19.17 -6.71
C PHE A 97 5.70 -20.36 -6.32
N GLY A 98 4.39 -20.17 -6.31
CA GLY A 98 3.42 -21.23 -6.07
C GLY A 98 3.51 -22.38 -7.09
N ALA A 99 3.72 -22.05 -8.35
CA ALA A 99 3.96 -23.01 -9.44
C ALA A 99 5.37 -23.65 -9.41
N LYS A 100 6.20 -23.36 -8.40
CA LYS A 100 7.61 -23.82 -8.25
C LYS A 100 8.53 -23.41 -9.40
N ARG A 101 8.21 -22.31 -10.11
CA ARG A 101 9.00 -21.78 -11.22
C ARG A 101 9.91 -20.64 -10.76
N TYR A 102 10.79 -20.96 -9.84
CA TYR A 102 11.62 -19.98 -9.10
C TYR A 102 12.51 -19.13 -10.02
N HIS A 103 13.05 -19.72 -11.10
CA HIS A 103 13.92 -19.01 -12.06
C HIS A 103 13.25 -17.80 -12.72
N MET A 104 11.90 -17.79 -12.81
CA MET A 104 11.15 -16.66 -13.40
C MET A 104 11.11 -15.42 -12.52
N LEU A 105 11.26 -15.58 -11.19
CA LEU A 105 11.11 -14.48 -10.24
C LEU A 105 12.13 -13.36 -10.50
N GLY A 106 13.40 -13.74 -10.74
CA GLY A 106 14.46 -12.78 -11.06
C GLY A 106 14.22 -12.03 -12.38
N THR A 107 13.71 -12.72 -13.38
CA THR A 107 13.35 -12.11 -14.67
C THR A 107 12.21 -11.10 -14.51
N TYR A 108 11.17 -11.42 -13.73
CA TYR A 108 10.08 -10.50 -13.45
C TYR A 108 10.55 -9.28 -12.64
N MET A 109 11.43 -9.47 -11.68
CA MET A 109 12.02 -8.37 -10.92
C MET A 109 12.79 -7.41 -11.82
N GLN A 110 13.60 -7.91 -12.75
CA GLN A 110 14.33 -7.10 -13.73
C GLN A 110 13.39 -6.34 -14.68
N ARG A 111 12.32 -6.98 -15.17
CA ARG A 111 11.28 -6.29 -15.96
C ARG A 111 10.66 -5.14 -15.17
N SER A 112 10.35 -5.38 -13.89
CA SER A 112 9.80 -4.35 -13.02
C SER A 112 10.76 -3.17 -12.85
N TRP A 113 12.05 -3.42 -12.64
CA TRP A 113 13.06 -2.35 -12.60
C TRP A 113 13.03 -1.50 -13.86
N ILE A 114 13.11 -2.11 -15.04
CA ILE A 114 13.12 -1.39 -16.31
C ILE A 114 11.87 -0.50 -16.43
N VAL A 115 10.69 -1.05 -16.16
CA VAL A 115 9.41 -0.31 -16.25
C VAL A 115 9.35 0.83 -15.25
N LEU A 116 9.73 0.59 -13.99
CA LEU A 116 9.67 1.61 -12.95
C LEU A 116 10.71 2.71 -13.15
N PHE A 117 11.93 2.37 -13.57
CA PHE A 117 12.95 3.38 -13.91
C PHE A 117 12.50 4.25 -15.10
N PHE A 118 11.91 3.66 -16.14
CA PHE A 118 11.34 4.42 -17.24
C PHE A 118 10.20 5.33 -16.77
N CYS A 119 9.32 4.84 -15.87
CA CYS A 119 8.27 5.64 -15.25
C CYS A 119 8.86 6.82 -14.43
N CYS A 120 9.96 6.60 -13.69
CA CYS A 120 10.65 7.69 -12.98
C CYS A 120 11.11 8.79 -13.94
N ILE A 121 11.67 8.42 -15.10
CA ILE A 121 12.09 9.40 -16.12
C ILE A 121 10.88 10.19 -16.63
N LEU A 122 9.75 9.55 -16.89
CA LEU A 122 8.52 10.24 -17.31
C LEU A 122 7.95 11.18 -16.22
N LEU A 123 8.24 10.91 -14.95
CA LEU A 123 7.80 11.73 -13.83
C LEU A 123 8.78 12.88 -13.50
N LEU A 124 9.99 12.91 -14.05
CA LEU A 124 10.95 13.99 -13.80
C LEU A 124 10.40 15.40 -14.02
N PRO A 125 9.57 15.67 -15.07
CA PRO A 125 8.99 16.99 -15.24
C PRO A 125 8.17 17.48 -14.03
N VAL A 126 7.50 16.58 -13.30
CA VAL A 126 6.73 16.94 -12.10
C VAL A 126 7.65 17.48 -11.00
N TYR A 127 8.84 16.93 -10.86
CA TYR A 127 9.84 17.38 -9.89
C TYR A 127 10.55 18.65 -10.34
N ILE A 128 10.92 18.74 -11.63
CA ILE A 128 11.63 19.89 -12.18
C ILE A 128 10.72 21.13 -12.17
N PHE A 129 9.45 20.97 -12.50
CA PHE A 129 8.47 22.04 -12.52
C PHE A 129 7.62 22.10 -11.23
N ALA A 130 8.11 21.54 -10.11
CA ALA A 130 7.36 21.49 -8.86
C ALA A 130 6.97 22.91 -8.35
N SER A 131 7.89 23.90 -8.40
CA SER A 131 7.61 25.27 -7.97
C SER A 131 6.47 25.93 -8.77
N PRO A 132 6.48 25.99 -10.12
CA PRO A 132 5.35 26.54 -10.87
C PRO A 132 4.05 25.75 -10.68
N ILE A 133 4.10 24.43 -10.54
CA ILE A 133 2.92 23.61 -10.26
C ILE A 133 2.30 23.99 -8.91
N LEU A 134 3.11 24.16 -7.87
CA LEU A 134 2.64 24.54 -6.52
C LEU A 134 2.09 25.96 -6.49
N LYS A 135 2.69 26.90 -7.23
CA LYS A 135 2.15 28.26 -7.37
C LYS A 135 0.78 28.26 -8.05
N LEU A 136 0.59 27.44 -9.10
CA LEU A 136 -0.70 27.25 -9.75
C LEU A 136 -1.75 26.61 -8.82
N MET A 137 -1.30 25.82 -7.84
CA MET A 137 -2.16 25.23 -6.81
C MET A 137 -2.47 26.21 -5.65
N GLY A 138 -1.99 27.47 -5.72
CA GLY A 138 -2.29 28.50 -4.73
C GLY A 138 -1.35 28.53 -3.52
N GLN A 139 -0.19 27.89 -3.56
CA GLN A 139 0.83 28.02 -2.52
C GLN A 139 1.52 29.37 -2.61
N SER A 140 1.94 29.93 -1.45
CA SER A 140 2.73 31.16 -1.40
C SER A 140 4.07 31.01 -2.13
N ASP A 141 4.59 32.10 -2.67
CA ASP A 141 5.82 32.08 -3.47
C ASP A 141 7.00 31.49 -2.71
N ASP A 142 7.21 31.90 -1.44
CA ASP A 142 8.32 31.41 -0.61
C ASP A 142 8.23 29.88 -0.39
N VAL A 143 7.05 29.37 -0.03
CA VAL A 143 6.83 27.95 0.20
C VAL A 143 6.94 27.16 -1.11
N ALA A 144 6.41 27.69 -2.22
CA ALA A 144 6.46 27.01 -3.52
C ALA A 144 7.90 26.92 -4.07
N GLU A 145 8.71 27.98 -3.92
CA GLU A 145 10.10 27.99 -4.36
C GLU A 145 10.96 27.05 -3.53
N GLN A 146 10.83 27.10 -2.20
CA GLN A 146 11.59 26.20 -1.33
C GLN A 146 11.14 24.74 -1.50
N SER A 147 9.82 24.47 -1.64
CA SER A 147 9.32 23.12 -1.96
C SER A 147 9.83 22.60 -3.30
N GLY A 148 9.92 23.47 -4.31
CA GLY A 148 10.50 23.12 -5.61
C GLY A 148 11.98 22.76 -5.51
N MET A 149 12.77 23.52 -4.76
CA MET A 149 14.16 23.19 -4.48
C MET A 149 14.29 21.84 -3.76
N VAL A 150 13.50 21.61 -2.71
CA VAL A 150 13.48 20.33 -1.97
C VAL A 150 13.07 19.19 -2.89
N ALA A 151 12.08 19.38 -3.78
CA ALA A 151 11.64 18.35 -4.73
C ALA A 151 12.78 17.93 -5.68
N LEU A 152 13.62 18.84 -6.12
CA LEU A 152 14.80 18.51 -6.94
C LEU A 152 15.79 17.62 -6.17
N TRP A 153 16.03 17.90 -4.90
CA TRP A 153 16.87 17.06 -4.03
C TRP A 153 16.25 15.69 -3.75
N LEU A 154 14.93 15.54 -3.84
CA LEU A 154 14.22 14.26 -3.66
C LEU A 154 14.06 13.43 -4.97
N ILE A 155 14.67 13.86 -6.09
CA ILE A 155 14.71 13.02 -7.30
C ILE A 155 15.40 11.67 -7.05
N PRO A 156 16.56 11.60 -6.37
CA PRO A 156 17.18 10.30 -6.04
C PRO A 156 16.27 9.38 -5.22
N LEU A 157 15.43 9.93 -4.32
CA LEU A 157 14.45 9.18 -3.56
C LEU A 157 13.45 8.45 -4.48
N GLN A 158 12.95 9.11 -5.51
CA GLN A 158 12.04 8.51 -6.47
C GLN A 158 12.67 7.30 -7.17
N PHE A 159 13.93 7.43 -7.60
CA PHE A 159 14.66 6.32 -8.21
C PHE A 159 14.95 5.18 -7.22
N SER A 160 15.16 5.50 -5.94
CA SER A 160 15.30 4.47 -4.90
C SER A 160 14.04 3.62 -4.74
N TYR A 161 12.84 4.22 -4.86
CA TYR A 161 11.56 3.48 -4.87
C TYR A 161 11.47 2.52 -6.05
N ALA A 162 11.86 2.98 -7.26
CA ALA A 162 11.88 2.14 -8.45
C ALA A 162 12.80 0.93 -8.30
N PHE A 163 13.89 1.08 -7.54
CA PHE A 163 14.84 0.01 -7.26
C PHE A 163 14.37 -0.91 -6.12
N GLN A 164 13.89 -0.35 -5.03
CA GLN A 164 13.58 -1.07 -3.80
C GLN A 164 12.24 -1.82 -3.84
N PHE A 165 11.18 -1.24 -4.43
CA PHE A 165 9.86 -1.88 -4.44
C PHE A 165 9.87 -3.25 -5.14
N PRO A 166 10.49 -3.43 -6.32
CA PRO A 166 10.60 -4.75 -6.93
C PRO A 166 11.35 -5.76 -6.06
N LEU A 167 12.45 -5.37 -5.39
CA LEU A 167 13.18 -6.22 -4.46
C LEU A 167 12.30 -6.67 -3.28
N GLN A 168 11.55 -5.74 -2.72
CA GLN A 168 10.63 -6.03 -1.63
C GLN A 168 9.56 -7.03 -2.06
N ARG A 169 8.92 -6.84 -3.23
CA ARG A 169 7.90 -7.76 -3.75
C ARG A 169 8.48 -9.14 -4.10
N PHE A 170 9.68 -9.17 -4.65
CA PHE A 170 10.42 -10.40 -4.92
C PHE A 170 10.70 -11.21 -3.65
N LEU A 171 11.12 -10.58 -2.57
CA LEU A 171 11.35 -11.25 -1.29
C LEU A 171 10.05 -11.65 -0.60
N GLN A 172 9.01 -10.81 -0.67
CA GLN A 172 7.69 -11.09 -0.09
C GLN A 172 7.03 -12.32 -0.72
N SER A 173 7.09 -12.45 -2.05
CA SER A 173 6.53 -13.61 -2.75
C SER A 173 7.18 -14.94 -2.35
N GLN A 174 8.44 -14.90 -1.89
CA GLN A 174 9.21 -16.04 -1.39
C GLN A 174 9.11 -16.23 0.13
N LEU A 175 8.21 -15.49 0.80
CA LEU A 175 8.01 -15.53 2.26
C LEU A 175 9.26 -15.10 3.07
N LYS A 176 10.19 -14.35 2.47
CA LYS A 176 11.41 -13.83 3.11
C LYS A 176 11.22 -12.45 3.74
N ASN A 177 10.07 -12.23 4.39
CA ASN A 177 9.69 -10.91 4.93
C ASN A 177 10.55 -10.46 6.11
N SER A 178 11.11 -11.39 6.87
CA SER A 178 12.02 -11.07 8.00
C SER A 178 13.26 -10.31 7.57
N VAL A 179 13.71 -10.52 6.33
CA VAL A 179 14.88 -9.80 5.79
C VAL A 179 14.56 -8.32 5.62
N THR A 180 13.43 -8.01 5.01
CA THR A 180 12.98 -6.63 4.83
C THR A 180 12.73 -5.93 6.16
N LEU A 181 12.23 -6.66 7.17
CA LEU A 181 12.04 -6.17 8.53
C LEU A 181 13.37 -5.70 9.17
N TRP A 182 14.37 -6.53 9.19
CA TRP A 182 15.65 -6.18 9.82
C TRP A 182 16.35 -5.02 9.13
N PHE A 183 16.31 -4.99 7.78
CA PHE A 183 16.83 -3.84 7.04
C PHE A 183 16.07 -2.56 7.33
N SER A 184 14.73 -2.60 7.41
CA SER A 184 13.93 -1.41 7.70
C SER A 184 14.21 -0.83 9.08
N LEU A 185 14.38 -1.67 10.10
CA LEU A 185 14.74 -1.22 11.45
C LEU A 185 16.15 -0.62 11.51
N ALA A 186 17.13 -1.28 10.88
CA ALA A 186 18.50 -0.76 10.81
C ALA A 186 18.55 0.59 10.08
N VAL A 187 17.82 0.72 8.98
CA VAL A 187 17.76 1.97 8.20
C VAL A 187 17.01 3.06 8.95
N LEU A 188 15.98 2.74 9.74
CA LEU A 188 15.31 3.73 10.58
C LEU A 188 16.28 4.38 11.58
N VAL A 189 17.12 3.57 12.24
CA VAL A 189 18.17 4.09 13.14
C VAL A 189 19.19 4.93 12.36
N LEU A 190 19.65 4.43 11.22
CA LEU A 190 20.54 5.18 10.33
C LEU A 190 19.93 6.52 9.92
N HIS A 191 18.65 6.53 9.57
CA HIS A 191 17.94 7.74 9.17
C HIS A 191 17.92 8.81 10.27
N ALA A 192 17.64 8.42 11.51
CA ALA A 192 17.67 9.35 12.64
C ALA A 192 19.06 9.96 12.83
N VAL A 193 20.12 9.13 12.75
CA VAL A 193 21.51 9.59 12.87
C VAL A 193 21.92 10.49 11.71
N THR A 194 21.63 10.09 10.46
CA THR A 194 21.98 10.89 9.28
C THR A 194 21.21 12.20 9.24
N SER A 195 19.94 12.23 9.65
CA SER A 195 19.15 13.45 9.78
C SER A 195 19.79 14.40 10.78
N TRP A 196 20.17 13.90 11.95
CA TRP A 196 20.82 14.73 12.97
C TRP A 196 22.16 15.29 12.46
N VAL A 197 23.01 14.47 11.85
CA VAL A 197 24.31 14.90 11.32
C VAL A 197 24.16 15.93 10.20
N LEU A 198 23.31 15.67 9.21
CA LEU A 198 23.18 16.53 8.04
C LEU A 198 22.45 17.86 8.36
N VAL A 199 21.48 17.83 9.27
CA VAL A 199 20.69 19.02 9.58
C VAL A 199 21.39 19.90 10.61
N TYR A 200 21.95 19.30 11.69
CA TYR A 200 22.51 20.09 12.81
C TYR A 200 24.03 20.19 12.79
N GLU A 201 24.77 19.09 12.56
CA GLU A 201 26.22 19.14 12.63
C GLU A 201 26.85 19.78 11.38
N LEU A 202 26.26 19.51 10.20
CA LEU A 202 26.74 20.05 8.92
C LEU A 202 25.95 21.27 8.45
N ASP A 203 24.90 21.66 9.17
CA ASP A 203 24.07 22.85 8.91
C ASP A 203 23.51 22.94 7.48
N PHE A 204 23.14 21.78 6.89
CA PHE A 204 22.54 21.72 5.54
C PHE A 204 21.05 22.07 5.55
N GLY A 205 20.46 22.34 6.71
CA GLY A 205 19.07 22.76 6.85
C GLY A 205 18.09 21.77 6.21
N VAL A 206 17.09 22.28 5.49
CA VAL A 206 16.04 21.46 4.85
C VAL A 206 16.60 20.54 3.75
N VAL A 207 17.68 20.94 3.08
CA VAL A 207 18.36 20.09 2.10
C VAL A 207 18.99 18.87 2.78
N GLY A 208 19.58 19.07 3.98
CA GLY A 208 20.10 17.96 4.78
C GLY A 208 19.03 16.93 5.16
N ALA A 209 17.81 17.41 5.48
CA ALA A 209 16.68 16.53 5.75
C ALA A 209 16.25 15.72 4.51
N ALA A 210 16.24 16.33 3.32
CA ALA A 210 15.97 15.64 2.06
C ALA A 210 17.05 14.60 1.73
N MET A 211 18.33 14.96 1.86
CA MET A 211 19.45 14.04 1.64
C MET A 211 19.44 12.85 2.61
N ALA A 212 19.01 13.05 3.86
CA ALA A 212 18.89 11.96 4.83
C ALA A 212 17.84 10.93 4.39
N LEU A 213 16.73 11.37 3.80
CA LEU A 213 15.75 10.47 3.18
C LEU A 213 16.35 9.69 2.02
N ASP A 214 17.02 10.37 1.09
CA ASP A 214 17.67 9.74 -0.06
C ASP A 214 18.64 8.64 0.36
N ILE A 215 19.58 8.97 1.24
CA ILE A 215 20.58 8.03 1.76
C ILE A 215 19.89 6.82 2.38
N SER A 216 18.89 7.04 3.22
CA SER A 216 18.21 5.97 3.94
C SER A 216 17.50 5.00 3.00
N TRP A 217 16.75 5.50 2.02
CA TRP A 217 16.04 4.66 1.07
C TRP A 217 16.99 3.92 0.11
N TRP A 218 18.08 4.56 -0.31
CA TRP A 218 19.11 3.88 -1.12
C TRP A 218 19.83 2.81 -0.32
N VAL A 219 20.22 3.06 0.93
CA VAL A 219 20.84 2.04 1.80
C VAL A 219 19.88 0.86 2.00
N TRP A 220 18.59 1.12 2.19
CA TRP A 220 17.58 0.05 2.26
C TRP A 220 17.54 -0.78 0.98
N GLY A 221 17.39 -0.14 -0.17
CA GLY A 221 17.36 -0.82 -1.46
C GLY A 221 18.63 -1.61 -1.77
N LEU A 222 19.80 -0.99 -1.57
CA LEU A 222 21.10 -1.62 -1.78
C LEU A 222 21.35 -2.78 -0.81
N GLY A 223 20.91 -2.67 0.44
CA GLY A 223 20.98 -3.75 1.43
C GLY A 223 20.13 -4.96 1.01
N LEU A 224 18.91 -4.75 0.53
CA LEU A 224 18.08 -5.83 -0.02
C LEU A 224 18.71 -6.47 -1.26
N PHE A 225 19.27 -5.65 -2.15
CA PHE A 225 19.95 -6.14 -3.35
C PHE A 225 21.20 -6.96 -2.99
N TRP A 226 22.00 -6.49 -2.05
CA TRP A 226 23.13 -7.24 -1.53
C TRP A 226 22.70 -8.61 -0.98
N TYR A 227 21.60 -8.66 -0.21
CA TYR A 227 21.06 -9.92 0.28
C TYR A 227 20.67 -10.88 -0.86
N VAL A 228 20.00 -10.36 -1.89
CA VAL A 228 19.57 -11.17 -3.05
C VAL A 228 20.78 -11.66 -3.85
N SER A 229 21.77 -10.80 -4.09
CA SER A 229 22.98 -11.10 -4.89
C SER A 229 24.00 -11.96 -4.17
N SER A 230 24.00 -12.01 -2.82
CA SER A 230 24.94 -12.79 -2.00
C SER A 230 24.70 -14.31 -2.02
N GLY A 231 23.90 -14.82 -2.96
CA GLY A 231 23.62 -16.26 -3.09
C GLY A 231 22.56 -16.80 -2.12
N ARG A 232 21.85 -15.92 -1.40
CA ARG A 232 20.77 -16.34 -0.48
C ARG A 232 19.43 -16.63 -1.18
N CYS A 233 19.38 -16.38 -2.49
CA CYS A 233 18.23 -16.68 -3.34
C CYS A 233 18.64 -17.48 -4.60
N PRO A 234 19.37 -18.62 -4.49
CA PRO A 234 20.05 -19.25 -5.63
C PRO A 234 19.09 -19.79 -6.68
N GLN A 235 17.87 -20.19 -6.29
CA GLN A 235 16.87 -20.72 -7.22
C GLN A 235 16.11 -19.63 -7.98
N SER A 236 16.04 -18.43 -7.43
CA SER A 236 15.19 -17.35 -7.93
C SER A 236 16.00 -16.16 -8.48
N TRP A 237 17.28 -16.07 -8.19
CA TRP A 237 18.18 -15.04 -8.70
C TRP A 237 19.45 -15.69 -9.28
N ALA A 238 19.55 -15.69 -10.60
CA ALA A 238 20.72 -16.20 -11.34
C ALA A 238 21.56 -15.07 -11.98
N GLY A 239 21.35 -13.81 -11.55
CA GLY A 239 21.96 -12.65 -12.16
C GLY A 239 21.08 -11.96 -13.21
N PHE A 240 21.67 -11.02 -13.95
CA PHE A 240 20.98 -10.29 -14.99
C PHE A 240 20.79 -11.14 -16.25
N SER A 241 19.57 -11.10 -16.84
CA SER A 241 19.19 -11.90 -18.00
C SER A 241 18.53 -11.05 -19.07
N MET A 242 18.94 -11.25 -20.32
CA MET A 242 18.28 -10.60 -21.49
C MET A 242 16.83 -11.05 -21.66
N GLN A 243 16.41 -12.15 -21.06
CA GLN A 243 15.00 -12.57 -21.03
C GLN A 243 14.06 -11.54 -20.37
N ALA A 244 14.61 -10.58 -19.63
CA ALA A 244 13.85 -9.46 -19.07
C ALA A 244 13.16 -8.62 -20.16
N PHE A 245 13.70 -8.57 -21.36
CA PHE A 245 13.13 -7.83 -22.50
C PHE A 245 12.08 -8.62 -23.29
N SER A 246 12.00 -9.95 -23.11
CA SER A 246 10.98 -10.78 -23.74
C SER A 246 9.63 -10.65 -23.04
N GLY A 247 8.52 -10.52 -23.80
CA GLY A 247 7.17 -10.33 -23.21
C GLY A 247 7.00 -9.01 -22.45
N PHE A 248 7.88 -8.03 -22.67
CA PHE A 248 7.95 -6.78 -21.94
C PHE A 248 6.65 -5.96 -22.02
N TRP A 249 6.00 -5.90 -23.18
CA TRP A 249 4.80 -5.09 -23.37
C TRP A 249 3.58 -5.59 -22.58
N GLU A 250 3.41 -6.90 -22.44
CA GLU A 250 2.36 -7.48 -21.59
C GLU A 250 2.60 -7.10 -20.12
N PHE A 251 3.86 -7.13 -19.67
CA PHE A 251 4.23 -6.71 -18.32
C PHE A 251 3.98 -5.21 -18.11
N VAL A 252 4.31 -4.35 -19.08
CA VAL A 252 4.04 -2.90 -19.01
C VAL A 252 2.56 -2.63 -18.85
N LYS A 253 1.69 -3.26 -19.66
CA LYS A 253 0.23 -3.10 -19.55
C LYS A 253 -0.30 -3.52 -18.18
N PHE A 254 0.17 -4.64 -17.68
CA PHE A 254 -0.24 -5.15 -16.38
C PHE A 254 0.22 -4.26 -15.22
N SER A 255 1.47 -3.80 -15.29
CA SER A 255 2.06 -2.87 -14.33
C SER A 255 1.35 -1.51 -14.35
N ALA A 256 1.07 -0.96 -15.54
CA ALA A 256 0.34 0.29 -15.70
C ALA A 256 -1.08 0.21 -15.12
N ALA A 257 -1.81 -0.88 -15.39
CA ALA A 257 -3.14 -1.10 -14.81
C ALA A 257 -3.11 -1.13 -13.28
N SER A 258 -2.09 -1.78 -12.70
CA SER A 258 -1.87 -1.82 -11.26
C SER A 258 -1.52 -0.43 -10.69
N GLY A 259 -0.72 0.35 -11.42
CA GLY A 259 -0.38 1.73 -11.10
C GLY A 259 -1.61 2.63 -11.07
N VAL A 260 -2.40 2.60 -12.13
CA VAL A 260 -3.65 3.39 -12.23
C VAL A 260 -4.63 3.02 -11.11
N MET A 261 -4.82 1.73 -10.84
CA MET A 261 -5.67 1.25 -9.74
C MET A 261 -5.30 1.92 -8.41
N ARG A 262 -4.01 1.95 -8.11
CA ARG A 262 -3.53 2.51 -6.84
C ARG A 262 -3.55 4.03 -6.82
N CYS A 263 -3.23 4.70 -7.93
CA CYS A 263 -3.32 6.14 -8.06
C CYS A 263 -4.74 6.66 -7.84
N LEU A 264 -5.74 6.03 -8.46
CA LEU A 264 -7.15 6.41 -8.28
C LEU A 264 -7.57 6.36 -6.81
N GLU A 265 -7.12 5.34 -6.08
CA GLU A 265 -7.40 5.21 -4.65
C GLU A 265 -6.71 6.33 -3.83
N PHE A 266 -5.41 6.54 -4.01
CA PHE A 266 -4.67 7.56 -3.27
C PHE A 266 -5.12 8.99 -3.59
N TRP A 267 -5.43 9.28 -4.84
CA TRP A 267 -5.82 10.63 -5.25
C TRP A 267 -7.21 11.01 -4.77
N SER A 268 -8.13 10.06 -4.61
CA SER A 268 -9.45 10.33 -4.05
C SER A 268 -9.35 10.95 -2.65
N TYR A 269 -8.43 10.47 -1.81
CA TYR A 269 -8.15 11.06 -0.50
C TYR A 269 -7.53 12.46 -0.59
N ARG A 270 -6.68 12.73 -1.59
CA ARG A 270 -6.10 14.07 -1.80
C ARG A 270 -7.15 15.08 -2.25
N ILE A 271 -8.04 14.67 -3.15
CA ILE A 271 -9.17 15.52 -3.60
C ILE A 271 -10.09 15.83 -2.42
N LEU A 272 -10.36 14.86 -1.54
CA LEU A 272 -11.14 15.10 -0.32
C LEU A 272 -10.54 16.22 0.53
N ILE A 273 -9.23 16.20 0.78
CA ILE A 273 -8.54 17.25 1.54
C ILE A 273 -8.67 18.62 0.84
N LEU A 274 -8.51 18.67 -0.49
CA LEU A 274 -8.68 19.90 -1.25
C LEU A 274 -10.12 20.42 -1.19
N MET A 275 -11.09 19.54 -1.27
CA MET A 275 -12.52 19.90 -1.14
C MET A 275 -12.82 20.50 0.25
N THR A 276 -12.29 19.91 1.31
CA THR A 276 -12.50 20.41 2.68
C THR A 276 -11.87 21.80 2.88
N GLY A 277 -10.70 22.04 2.27
CA GLY A 277 -10.00 23.33 2.33
C GLY A 277 -10.74 24.47 1.62
N SER A 278 -11.69 24.18 0.73
CA SER A 278 -12.48 25.20 0.02
C SER A 278 -13.75 25.66 0.76
N LEU A 279 -14.04 25.08 1.95
CA LEU A 279 -15.18 25.50 2.77
C LEU A 279 -14.86 26.76 3.57
N GLU A 280 -15.75 27.75 3.53
CA GLU A 280 -15.64 28.96 4.35
C GLU A 280 -15.80 28.61 5.85
N LYS A 281 -14.91 29.17 6.70
CA LYS A 281 -14.93 29.04 8.18
C LYS A 281 -14.83 27.60 8.72
N ALA A 282 -14.17 26.71 7.98
CA ALA A 282 -14.06 25.30 8.37
C ALA A 282 -12.80 24.96 9.20
N THR A 283 -12.05 25.93 9.73
CA THR A 283 -10.78 25.71 10.42
C THR A 283 -10.88 24.66 11.54
N LEU A 284 -11.85 24.81 12.44
CA LEU A 284 -12.08 23.89 13.54
C LEU A 284 -12.39 22.46 13.06
N ALA A 285 -13.30 22.33 12.09
CA ALA A 285 -13.68 21.05 11.54
C ALA A 285 -12.56 20.41 10.69
N MET A 286 -11.72 21.25 10.05
CA MET A 286 -10.52 20.76 9.34
C MET A 286 -9.46 20.22 10.30
N ASP A 287 -9.24 20.90 11.44
CA ASP A 287 -8.31 20.42 12.47
C ASP A 287 -8.80 19.07 13.01
N ALA A 288 -10.09 18.95 13.32
CA ALA A 288 -10.71 17.72 13.76
C ALA A 288 -10.61 16.60 12.70
N LEU A 289 -10.89 16.90 11.43
CA LEU A 289 -10.73 15.94 10.32
C LEU A 289 -9.28 15.48 10.19
N THR A 290 -8.31 16.37 10.31
CA THR A 290 -6.89 16.04 10.23
C THR A 290 -6.48 15.05 11.32
N ILE A 291 -6.96 15.25 12.54
CA ILE A 291 -6.77 14.31 13.65
C ILE A 291 -7.41 12.96 13.33
N CYS A 292 -8.68 12.95 12.91
CA CYS A 292 -9.37 11.71 12.54
C CYS A 292 -8.67 10.96 11.39
N MET A 293 -8.22 11.68 10.37
CA MET A 293 -7.48 11.08 9.25
C MET A 293 -6.10 10.55 9.68
N THR A 294 -5.45 11.18 10.64
CA THR A 294 -4.18 10.69 11.19
C THR A 294 -4.40 9.38 11.95
N ILE A 295 -5.40 9.29 12.79
CA ILE A 295 -5.77 8.06 13.51
C ILE A 295 -6.13 6.95 12.51
N SER A 296 -6.98 7.25 11.52
CA SER A 296 -7.34 6.32 10.45
C SER A 296 -6.12 5.90 9.61
N GLY A 297 -5.17 6.79 9.38
CA GLY A 297 -3.94 6.50 8.65
C GLY A 297 -3.05 5.48 9.36
N TRP A 298 -2.93 5.59 10.69
CA TRP A 298 -2.17 4.62 11.50
C TRP A 298 -2.82 3.23 11.48
N GLU A 299 -4.12 3.20 11.66
CA GLU A 299 -4.91 1.97 11.59
C GLU A 299 -4.80 1.32 10.21
N LEU A 300 -4.93 2.09 9.15
CA LEU A 300 -4.87 1.63 7.77
C LEU A 300 -3.53 0.98 7.43
N MET A 301 -2.42 1.36 8.07
CA MET A 301 -1.12 0.70 7.87
C MET A 301 -1.14 -0.77 8.25
N ILE A 302 -1.89 -1.14 9.29
CA ILE A 302 -2.08 -2.53 9.70
C ILE A 302 -2.82 -3.29 8.60
N HIS A 303 -3.94 -2.75 8.11
CA HIS A 303 -4.76 -3.40 7.08
C HIS A 303 -4.08 -3.44 5.70
N TRP A 304 -3.22 -2.48 5.38
CA TRP A 304 -2.36 -2.55 4.20
C TRP A 304 -1.28 -3.64 4.30
N ALA A 305 -0.83 -4.00 5.50
CA ALA A 305 0.03 -5.15 5.68
C ALA A 305 -0.74 -6.46 5.45
N PHE A 306 -2.00 -6.53 5.91
CA PHE A 306 -2.90 -7.63 5.58
C PHE A 306 -3.20 -7.72 4.08
N LEU A 307 -3.41 -6.59 3.37
CA LEU A 307 -3.54 -6.57 1.92
C LEU A 307 -2.40 -7.32 1.25
N VAL A 308 -1.15 -7.00 1.60
CA VAL A 308 0.03 -7.67 1.06
C VAL A 308 0.08 -9.14 1.47
N GLY A 309 -0.17 -9.44 2.74
CA GLY A 309 -0.19 -10.82 3.24
C GLY A 309 -1.21 -11.69 2.50
N THR A 310 -2.42 -11.18 2.33
CA THR A 310 -3.50 -11.84 1.58
C THR A 310 -3.14 -11.99 0.11
N GLY A 311 -2.62 -10.93 -0.53
CA GLY A 311 -2.22 -10.97 -1.94
C GLY A 311 -1.16 -12.03 -2.22
N VAL A 312 -0.12 -12.11 -1.39
CA VAL A 312 0.93 -13.12 -1.49
C VAL A 312 0.38 -14.54 -1.27
N ARG A 313 -0.46 -14.74 -0.23
CA ARG A 313 -1.05 -16.06 0.05
C ARG A 313 -1.95 -16.53 -1.10
N VAL A 314 -2.83 -15.65 -1.58
CA VAL A 314 -3.73 -15.92 -2.71
C VAL A 314 -2.92 -16.24 -3.98
N ALA A 315 -1.91 -15.42 -4.31
CA ALA A 315 -1.09 -15.63 -5.50
C ALA A 315 -0.32 -16.96 -5.44
N ASN A 316 0.25 -17.30 -4.28
CA ASN A 316 1.01 -18.54 -4.09
C ASN A 316 0.10 -19.78 -4.24
N GLU A 317 -1.07 -19.80 -3.59
CA GLU A 317 -1.99 -20.95 -3.67
C GLU A 317 -2.62 -21.10 -5.06
N LEU A 318 -2.95 -19.97 -5.73
CA LEU A 318 -3.42 -20.01 -7.12
C LEU A 318 -2.34 -20.52 -8.07
N GLY A 319 -1.09 -20.07 -7.88
CA GLY A 319 0.04 -20.57 -8.66
C GLY A 319 0.28 -22.06 -8.50
N ALA A 320 0.04 -22.59 -7.29
CA ALA A 320 0.06 -24.01 -7.00
C ALA A 320 -1.14 -24.80 -7.57
N GLY A 321 -2.15 -24.12 -8.13
CA GLY A 321 -3.37 -24.73 -8.64
C GLY A 321 -4.38 -25.11 -7.55
N ASN A 322 -4.20 -24.67 -6.31
CA ASN A 322 -5.02 -25.04 -5.16
C ASN A 322 -6.10 -23.99 -4.84
N TRP A 323 -7.17 -23.96 -5.62
CA TRP A 323 -8.24 -22.99 -5.46
C TRP A 323 -8.97 -23.07 -4.09
N LYS A 324 -9.08 -24.29 -3.50
CA LYS A 324 -9.71 -24.47 -2.18
C LYS A 324 -8.88 -23.81 -1.07
N ALA A 325 -7.56 -24.01 -1.09
CA ALA A 325 -6.66 -23.36 -0.14
C ALA A 325 -6.62 -21.83 -0.34
N THR A 326 -6.70 -21.37 -1.60
CA THR A 326 -6.81 -19.94 -1.92
C THR A 326 -8.02 -19.30 -1.25
N LYS A 327 -9.21 -19.92 -1.42
CA LYS A 327 -10.45 -19.43 -0.81
C LYS A 327 -10.38 -19.46 0.71
N PHE A 328 -9.81 -20.51 1.28
CA PHE A 328 -9.64 -20.67 2.72
C PHE A 328 -8.69 -19.59 3.29
N ALA A 329 -7.53 -19.36 2.67
CA ALA A 329 -6.60 -18.32 3.06
C ALA A 329 -7.22 -16.92 3.00
N ALA A 330 -8.01 -16.64 1.96
CA ALA A 330 -8.75 -15.37 1.84
C ALA A 330 -9.76 -15.17 2.97
N MET A 331 -10.51 -16.23 3.34
CA MET A 331 -11.48 -16.19 4.45
C MET A 331 -10.81 -15.98 5.81
N VAL A 332 -9.71 -16.67 6.09
CA VAL A 332 -8.95 -16.50 7.34
C VAL A 332 -8.39 -15.08 7.42
N SER A 333 -7.78 -14.58 6.35
CA SER A 333 -7.26 -13.21 6.30
C SER A 333 -8.35 -12.16 6.54
N MET A 334 -9.54 -12.35 5.96
CA MET A 334 -10.67 -11.46 6.15
C MET A 334 -11.15 -11.47 7.60
N ALA A 335 -11.32 -12.66 8.18
CA ALA A 335 -11.79 -12.80 9.56
C ALA A 335 -10.84 -12.14 10.57
N GLU A 336 -9.53 -12.35 10.43
CA GLU A 336 -8.52 -11.74 11.29
C GLU A 336 -8.47 -10.21 11.16
N SER A 337 -8.49 -9.71 9.91
CA SER A 337 -8.48 -8.28 9.64
C SER A 337 -9.72 -7.58 10.22
N VAL A 338 -10.90 -8.14 10.01
CA VAL A 338 -12.16 -7.62 10.55
C VAL A 338 -12.16 -7.66 12.07
N PHE A 339 -11.66 -8.74 12.68
CA PHE A 339 -11.54 -8.83 14.14
C PHE A 339 -10.66 -7.72 14.72
N ILE A 340 -9.49 -7.48 14.11
CA ILE A 340 -8.59 -6.38 14.50
C ILE A 340 -9.27 -5.02 14.30
N GLY A 341 -9.93 -4.81 13.16
CA GLY A 341 -10.66 -3.58 12.86
C GLY A 341 -11.78 -3.31 13.86
N LEU A 342 -12.53 -4.34 14.25
CA LEU A 342 -13.56 -4.23 15.29
C LEU A 342 -12.96 -3.86 16.65
N CYS A 343 -11.84 -4.45 17.05
CA CYS A 343 -11.14 -4.08 18.28
C CYS A 343 -10.70 -2.61 18.25
N ILE A 344 -10.09 -2.15 17.15
CA ILE A 344 -9.66 -0.75 16.99
C ILE A 344 -10.88 0.18 16.97
N CYS A 345 -11.95 -0.18 16.27
CA CYS A 345 -13.20 0.57 16.22
C CYS A 345 -13.79 0.79 17.63
N VAL A 346 -13.88 -0.27 18.43
CA VAL A 346 -14.37 -0.20 19.84
C VAL A 346 -13.45 0.69 20.67
N ILE A 347 -12.13 0.53 20.56
CA ILE A 347 -11.16 1.37 21.27
C ILE A 347 -11.32 2.84 20.88
N THR A 348 -11.48 3.12 19.57
CA THR A 348 -11.65 4.49 19.06
C THR A 348 -12.93 5.12 19.59
N ILE A 349 -14.05 4.41 19.62
CA ILE A 349 -15.32 4.91 20.14
C ILE A 349 -15.22 5.20 21.66
N ILE A 350 -14.59 4.30 22.44
CA ILE A 350 -14.47 4.45 23.90
C ILE A 350 -13.48 5.56 24.28
N LEU A 351 -12.40 5.71 23.52
CA LEU A 351 -11.28 6.59 23.85
C LEU A 351 -11.18 7.83 22.96
N HIS A 352 -12.23 8.18 22.19
CA HIS A 352 -12.17 9.26 21.20
C HIS A 352 -11.65 10.60 21.75
N ASP A 353 -12.13 11.00 22.95
CA ASP A 353 -11.66 12.23 23.61
C ASP A 353 -10.17 12.14 23.98
N LYS A 354 -9.75 11.02 24.58
CA LYS A 354 -8.35 10.83 24.99
C LYS A 354 -7.40 10.76 23.81
N LEU A 355 -7.83 10.16 22.70
CA LEU A 355 -7.05 10.10 21.45
C LEU A 355 -6.89 11.49 20.86
N ALA A 356 -7.93 12.34 20.90
CA ALA A 356 -7.85 13.72 20.43
C ALA A 356 -6.87 14.56 21.26
N TYR A 357 -6.83 14.40 22.57
CA TYR A 357 -5.88 15.11 23.46
C TYR A 357 -4.41 14.80 23.19
N ILE A 358 -4.08 13.71 22.49
CA ILE A 358 -2.70 13.44 22.06
C ILE A 358 -2.23 14.48 21.04
N PHE A 359 -3.18 15.04 20.25
CA PHE A 359 -2.87 15.93 19.12
C PHE A 359 -3.13 17.39 19.44
N THR A 360 -4.05 17.71 20.36
CA THR A 360 -4.45 19.09 20.65
C THR A 360 -4.85 19.25 22.10
N SER A 361 -4.62 20.47 22.65
CA SER A 361 -5.14 20.88 23.95
C SER A 361 -6.42 21.73 23.85
N SER A 362 -6.91 22.00 22.62
CA SER A 362 -8.14 22.77 22.39
C SER A 362 -9.37 21.89 22.67
N THR A 363 -10.17 22.30 23.64
CA THR A 363 -11.43 21.61 24.00
C THR A 363 -12.44 21.61 22.84
N ASP A 364 -12.46 22.69 22.05
CA ASP A 364 -13.39 22.85 20.92
C ASP A 364 -13.05 21.85 19.82
N VAL A 365 -11.75 21.66 19.50
CA VAL A 365 -11.30 20.65 18.54
C VAL A 365 -11.59 19.24 19.04
N VAL A 366 -11.36 18.97 20.33
CA VAL A 366 -11.68 17.65 20.93
C VAL A 366 -13.16 17.32 20.81
N GLN A 367 -14.03 18.30 21.08
CA GLN A 367 -15.49 18.14 20.94
C GLN A 367 -15.88 17.85 19.49
N GLU A 368 -15.28 18.53 18.51
CA GLU A 368 -15.53 18.32 17.08
C GLU A 368 -15.03 16.92 16.63
N VAL A 369 -13.87 16.47 17.11
CA VAL A 369 -13.39 15.08 16.90
C VAL A 369 -14.39 14.08 17.46
N GLY A 370 -14.97 14.35 18.64
CA GLY A 370 -16.03 13.53 19.23
C GLY A 370 -17.26 13.40 18.32
N GLN A 371 -17.70 14.46 17.67
CA GLN A 371 -18.80 14.41 16.69
C GLN A 371 -18.45 13.60 15.45
N MET A 372 -17.18 13.67 14.99
CA MET A 372 -16.68 12.90 13.85
C MET A 372 -16.32 11.45 14.17
N SER A 373 -16.28 11.06 15.46
CA SER A 373 -15.82 9.73 15.91
C SER A 373 -16.63 8.57 15.32
N TYR A 374 -17.93 8.76 15.07
CA TYR A 374 -18.76 7.75 14.40
C TYR A 374 -18.37 7.54 12.93
N LEU A 375 -18.05 8.62 12.21
CA LEU A 375 -17.54 8.51 10.84
C LEU A 375 -16.16 7.85 10.82
N LEU A 376 -15.30 8.17 11.80
CA LEU A 376 -14.01 7.53 11.98
C LEU A 376 -14.16 6.03 12.24
N ALA A 377 -15.07 5.63 13.12
CA ALA A 377 -15.37 4.24 13.41
C ALA A 377 -15.84 3.47 12.17
N MET A 378 -16.72 4.07 11.37
CA MET A 378 -17.16 3.50 10.08
C MET A 378 -16.03 3.40 9.07
N ALA A 379 -15.15 4.40 8.99
CA ALA A 379 -13.98 4.35 8.14
C ALA A 379 -13.03 3.19 8.55
N ILE A 380 -12.75 3.03 9.84
CA ILE A 380 -11.93 1.93 10.39
C ILE A 380 -12.52 0.57 10.03
N LEU A 381 -13.84 0.41 10.19
CA LEU A 381 -14.51 -0.85 9.84
C LEU A 381 -14.40 -1.17 8.35
N LEU A 382 -14.61 -0.20 7.48
CA LEU A 382 -14.46 -0.38 6.04
C LEU A 382 -12.99 -0.62 5.65
N ASN A 383 -12.05 0.06 6.29
CA ASN A 383 -10.62 -0.14 6.11
C ASN A 383 -10.16 -1.55 6.52
N SER A 384 -10.87 -2.22 7.42
CA SER A 384 -10.57 -3.61 7.80
C SER A 384 -11.01 -4.64 6.74
N ILE A 385 -11.90 -4.27 5.83
CA ILE A 385 -12.48 -5.15 4.81
C ILE A 385 -11.89 -4.85 3.41
N GLN A 386 -11.94 -3.58 2.99
CA GLN A 386 -11.61 -3.15 1.62
C GLN A 386 -10.18 -3.52 1.20
N PRO A 387 -9.11 -3.30 2.01
CA PRO A 387 -7.76 -3.69 1.62
C PRO A 387 -7.60 -5.20 1.41
N ILE A 388 -8.32 -6.01 2.18
CA ILE A 388 -8.26 -7.47 2.05
C ILE A 388 -8.87 -7.91 0.72
N LEU A 389 -10.03 -7.37 0.35
CA LEU A 389 -10.65 -7.63 -0.95
C LEU A 389 -9.71 -7.20 -2.09
N THR A 390 -9.07 -6.04 -1.95
CA THR A 390 -8.06 -5.58 -2.91
C THR A 390 -6.85 -6.52 -2.97
N GLY A 391 -6.36 -7.02 -1.82
CA GLY A 391 -5.29 -8.01 -1.75
C GLY A 391 -5.62 -9.29 -2.49
N ILE A 392 -6.85 -9.81 -2.32
CA ILE A 392 -7.35 -10.98 -3.05
C ILE A 392 -7.30 -10.71 -4.56
N VAL A 393 -7.80 -9.56 -5.00
CA VAL A 393 -7.83 -9.18 -6.42
C VAL A 393 -6.42 -9.00 -6.99
N VAL A 394 -5.50 -8.41 -6.23
CA VAL A 394 -4.07 -8.32 -6.63
C VAL A 394 -3.48 -9.71 -6.78
N GLY A 395 -3.72 -10.61 -5.83
CA GLY A 395 -3.24 -12.00 -5.88
C GLY A 395 -3.76 -12.81 -7.07
N THR A 396 -5.01 -12.56 -7.50
CA THR A 396 -5.61 -13.17 -8.69
C THR A 396 -5.14 -12.56 -10.01
N GLY A 397 -4.69 -11.30 -10.01
CA GLY A 397 -4.27 -10.61 -11.21
C GLY A 397 -5.40 -9.84 -11.92
N LEU A 398 -6.44 -9.44 -11.19
CA LEU A 398 -7.60 -8.71 -11.70
C LEU A 398 -7.51 -7.18 -11.50
N GLN A 399 -6.29 -6.61 -11.38
CA GLN A 399 -6.07 -5.20 -11.07
C GLN A 399 -6.76 -4.24 -12.03
N ALA A 400 -6.82 -4.57 -13.31
CA ALA A 400 -7.49 -3.73 -14.30
C ALA A 400 -9.00 -3.55 -14.00
N TRP A 401 -9.68 -4.60 -13.54
CA TRP A 401 -11.07 -4.51 -13.13
C TRP A 401 -11.26 -3.61 -11.92
N VAL A 402 -10.35 -3.68 -10.95
CA VAL A 402 -10.42 -2.80 -9.77
C VAL A 402 -10.13 -1.35 -10.13
N ALA A 403 -9.27 -1.06 -11.11
CA ALA A 403 -9.09 0.29 -11.59
C ALA A 403 -10.40 0.91 -12.11
N TYR A 404 -11.20 0.17 -12.88
CA TYR A 404 -12.52 0.62 -13.31
C TYR A 404 -13.51 0.79 -12.14
N ILE A 405 -13.51 -0.15 -11.19
CA ILE A 405 -14.33 -0.07 -9.98
C ILE A 405 -13.93 1.17 -9.16
N ASN A 406 -12.63 1.44 -8.98
CA ASN A 406 -12.15 2.62 -8.26
C ASN A 406 -12.57 3.91 -8.95
N LEU A 407 -12.43 3.98 -10.28
CA LEU A 407 -12.89 5.13 -11.06
C LEU A 407 -14.39 5.39 -10.84
N PHE A 408 -15.21 4.35 -10.96
CA PHE A 408 -16.65 4.46 -10.78
C PHE A 408 -17.03 4.86 -9.34
N CYS A 409 -16.50 4.15 -8.33
CA CYS A 409 -16.89 4.36 -6.94
C CYS A 409 -16.39 5.70 -6.40
N TYR A 410 -15.12 6.02 -6.57
CA TYR A 410 -14.58 7.24 -5.98
C TYR A 410 -14.93 8.50 -6.77
N TYR A 411 -14.86 8.47 -8.11
CA TYR A 411 -14.95 9.67 -8.93
C TYR A 411 -16.36 9.94 -9.48
N ILE A 412 -17.12 8.88 -9.79
CA ILE A 412 -18.48 9.05 -10.34
C ILE A 412 -19.53 9.06 -9.22
N ILE A 413 -19.33 8.33 -8.13
CA ILE A 413 -20.28 8.30 -7.00
C ILE A 413 -19.75 9.11 -5.82
N GLY A 414 -18.55 8.80 -5.32
CA GLY A 414 -18.02 9.33 -4.07
C GLY A 414 -17.84 10.84 -4.07
N LEU A 415 -17.12 11.39 -5.08
CA LEU A 415 -16.91 12.85 -5.17
C LEU A 415 -18.20 13.64 -5.37
N PRO A 416 -19.14 13.26 -6.27
CA PRO A 416 -20.41 13.96 -6.37
C PRO A 416 -21.24 13.86 -5.08
N LEU A 417 -21.26 12.71 -4.41
CA LEU A 417 -21.96 12.55 -3.14
C LEU A 417 -21.32 13.41 -2.04
N ALA A 418 -19.98 13.46 -1.97
CA ALA A 418 -19.26 14.34 -1.06
C ALA A 418 -19.61 15.82 -1.29
N PHE A 419 -19.67 16.24 -2.56
CA PHE A 419 -20.08 17.60 -2.91
C PHE A 419 -21.53 17.89 -2.47
N VAL A 420 -22.47 17.00 -2.78
CA VAL A 420 -23.88 17.15 -2.38
C VAL A 420 -24.02 17.22 -0.86
N MET A 421 -23.35 16.33 -0.13
CA MET A 421 -23.42 16.29 1.33
C MET A 421 -22.75 17.51 1.97
N GLY A 422 -21.59 17.92 1.47
CA GLY A 422 -20.82 19.04 2.01
C GLY A 422 -21.47 20.40 1.76
N TRP A 423 -21.85 20.71 0.51
CA TRP A 423 -22.33 22.04 0.12
C TRP A 423 -23.85 22.14 0.01
N ILE A 424 -24.53 21.18 -0.64
CA ILE A 424 -25.98 21.28 -0.87
C ILE A 424 -26.75 20.96 0.41
N ARG A 425 -26.32 19.94 1.17
CA ARG A 425 -26.93 19.58 2.46
C ARG A 425 -26.34 20.34 3.65
N HIS A 426 -25.37 21.22 3.41
CA HIS A 426 -24.69 22.02 4.45
C HIS A 426 -24.14 21.24 5.63
N LEU A 427 -23.69 20.00 5.40
CA LEU A 427 -23.07 19.16 6.43
C LEU A 427 -21.56 19.46 6.58
N GLY A 428 -21.00 20.37 5.77
CA GLY A 428 -19.62 20.80 5.88
C GLY A 428 -18.60 19.67 5.70
N VAL A 429 -17.56 19.69 6.50
CA VAL A 429 -16.44 18.73 6.44
C VAL A 429 -16.90 17.29 6.70
N SER A 430 -17.78 17.09 7.70
CA SER A 430 -18.34 15.76 8.01
C SER A 430 -19.15 15.19 6.85
N GLY A 431 -19.88 16.06 6.12
CA GLY A 431 -20.62 15.68 4.91
C GLY A 431 -19.71 15.24 3.77
N ILE A 432 -18.62 15.98 3.53
CA ILE A 432 -17.63 15.64 2.49
C ILE A 432 -16.98 14.28 2.80
N TRP A 433 -16.52 14.10 4.04
CA TRP A 433 -15.88 12.85 4.44
C TRP A 433 -16.87 11.66 4.43
N GLY A 434 -18.09 11.85 4.99
CA GLY A 434 -19.15 10.86 4.94
C GLY A 434 -19.52 10.46 3.51
N GLY A 435 -19.64 11.43 2.60
CA GLY A 435 -19.89 11.19 1.17
C GLY A 435 -18.83 10.30 0.52
N MET A 436 -17.54 10.51 0.84
CA MET A 436 -16.46 9.67 0.35
C MET A 436 -16.44 8.27 1.00
N ILE A 437 -16.76 8.17 2.30
CA ILE A 437 -16.85 6.87 2.99
C ILE A 437 -17.98 6.03 2.38
N PHE A 438 -19.18 6.58 2.30
CA PHE A 438 -20.36 5.84 1.86
C PHE A 438 -20.45 5.71 0.34
N GLY A 439 -20.18 6.77 -0.41
CA GLY A 439 -20.22 6.76 -1.89
C GLY A 439 -18.99 6.13 -2.54
N GLY A 440 -17.82 6.29 -1.93
CA GLY A 440 -16.56 5.72 -2.42
C GLY A 440 -16.29 4.34 -1.83
N THR A 441 -15.75 4.32 -0.61
CA THR A 441 -15.18 3.11 0.01
C THR A 441 -16.23 2.02 0.27
N ALA A 442 -17.43 2.36 0.77
CA ALA A 442 -18.46 1.37 1.05
C ALA A 442 -19.00 0.73 -0.24
N VAL A 443 -19.30 1.54 -1.26
CA VAL A 443 -19.77 1.03 -2.56
C VAL A 443 -18.70 0.15 -3.21
N GLN A 444 -17.43 0.57 -3.19
CA GLN A 444 -16.31 -0.24 -3.68
C GLN A 444 -16.23 -1.59 -2.95
N THR A 445 -16.31 -1.58 -1.62
CA THR A 445 -16.25 -2.79 -0.80
C THR A 445 -17.37 -3.77 -1.18
N VAL A 446 -18.61 -3.28 -1.34
CA VAL A 446 -19.76 -4.11 -1.74
C VAL A 446 -19.55 -4.69 -3.14
N ILE A 447 -19.13 -3.87 -4.11
CA ILE A 447 -18.91 -4.34 -5.49
C ILE A 447 -17.80 -5.38 -5.53
N LEU A 448 -16.66 -5.15 -4.85
CA LEU A 448 -15.56 -6.11 -4.78
C LEU A 448 -15.99 -7.42 -4.12
N ALA A 449 -16.76 -7.36 -3.03
CA ALA A 449 -17.29 -8.54 -2.36
C ALA A 449 -18.20 -9.35 -3.30
N ILE A 450 -19.12 -8.70 -4.03
CA ILE A 450 -20.01 -9.38 -5.01
C ILE A 450 -19.19 -10.03 -6.12
N VAL A 451 -18.19 -9.32 -6.66
CA VAL A 451 -17.30 -9.84 -7.72
C VAL A 451 -16.58 -11.09 -7.24
N LEU A 452 -16.00 -11.06 -6.04
CA LEU A 452 -15.22 -12.17 -5.49
C LEU A 452 -16.09 -13.37 -5.06
N ILE A 453 -17.30 -13.14 -4.55
CA ILE A 453 -18.25 -14.21 -4.21
C ILE A 453 -18.70 -14.95 -5.48
N ARG A 454 -18.91 -14.23 -6.59
CA ARG A 454 -19.32 -14.82 -7.88
C ARG A 454 -18.15 -15.32 -8.72
N HIS A 455 -16.91 -15.14 -8.23
CA HIS A 455 -15.72 -15.50 -8.99
C HIS A 455 -15.53 -17.02 -9.06
N ASP A 456 -15.23 -17.52 -10.27
CA ASP A 456 -14.89 -18.92 -10.51
C ASP A 456 -13.41 -19.17 -10.16
N TRP A 457 -13.17 -19.54 -8.93
CA TRP A 457 -11.84 -19.77 -8.37
C TRP A 457 -11.08 -20.90 -9.06
N GLU A 458 -11.77 -21.95 -9.50
CA GLU A 458 -11.17 -23.08 -10.19
C GLU A 458 -10.61 -22.65 -11.55
N LYS A 459 -11.44 -21.94 -12.31
CA LYS A 459 -11.03 -21.40 -13.61
C LYS A 459 -9.88 -20.39 -13.47
N GLU A 460 -9.83 -19.60 -12.38
CA GLU A 460 -8.75 -18.66 -12.16
C GLU A 460 -7.45 -19.35 -11.77
N ALA A 461 -7.50 -20.42 -10.97
CA ALA A 461 -6.33 -21.25 -10.69
C ALA A 461 -5.75 -21.89 -11.96
N GLN A 462 -6.62 -22.35 -12.88
CA GLN A 462 -6.19 -22.86 -14.18
C GLN A 462 -5.51 -21.77 -15.02
N LYS A 463 -6.07 -20.54 -15.05
CA LYS A 463 -5.45 -19.41 -15.76
C LYS A 463 -4.11 -18.99 -15.14
N ALA A 464 -4.00 -18.96 -13.81
CA ALA A 464 -2.76 -18.65 -13.12
C ALA A 464 -1.67 -19.68 -13.46
N SER A 465 -2.01 -20.98 -13.48
CA SER A 465 -1.11 -22.05 -13.90
C SER A 465 -0.70 -21.91 -15.37
N GLN A 466 -1.64 -21.57 -16.26
CA GLN A 466 -1.36 -21.34 -17.68
C GLN A 466 -0.47 -20.10 -17.89
N ARG A 467 -0.71 -18.99 -17.18
CA ARG A 467 0.16 -17.80 -17.19
C ARG A 467 1.59 -18.19 -16.79
N ALA A 468 1.74 -18.90 -15.69
CA ALA A 468 3.05 -19.36 -15.25
C ALA A 468 3.73 -20.27 -16.29
N LYS A 469 2.97 -21.07 -17.04
CA LYS A 469 3.49 -21.90 -18.15
C LYS A 469 3.89 -21.08 -19.37
N LYS A 470 3.00 -20.20 -19.87
CA LYS A 470 3.21 -19.36 -21.06
C LYS A 470 4.48 -18.50 -20.95
N TRP A 471 4.73 -17.94 -19.79
CA TRP A 471 5.84 -17.02 -19.57
C TRP A 471 7.16 -17.70 -19.22
N SER A 472 7.16 -19.03 -19.07
CA SER A 472 8.35 -19.86 -18.80
C SER A 472 8.91 -20.55 -20.04
N THR A 473 8.17 -20.61 -21.16
CA THR A 473 8.68 -21.11 -22.43
C THR A 473 9.41 -19.98 -23.15
N PRO A 474 10.69 -20.15 -23.54
CA PRO A 474 11.35 -19.22 -24.46
C PRO A 474 10.51 -19.13 -25.73
N ASN A 475 10.35 -17.89 -26.27
CA ASN A 475 9.61 -17.69 -27.51
C ASN A 475 10.25 -18.56 -28.61
N PRO A 476 9.52 -19.43 -29.33
CA PRO A 476 10.10 -20.29 -30.37
C PRO A 476 10.90 -19.53 -31.43
N ASP A 477 10.55 -18.26 -31.65
CA ASP A 477 11.23 -17.40 -32.63
C ASP A 477 12.69 -17.04 -32.27
N ASN A 478 13.07 -17.15 -30.98
CA ASN A 478 14.45 -16.89 -30.53
C ASN A 478 15.36 -18.13 -30.61
N GLN A 479 14.81 -19.33 -30.71
CA GLN A 479 15.63 -20.54 -30.85
C GLN A 479 16.24 -20.68 -32.26
N ILE A 480 15.70 -19.97 -33.28
CA ILE A 480 16.19 -20.02 -34.66
C ILE A 480 17.43 -19.12 -34.86
N GLN A 481 17.70 -18.17 -33.94
CA GLN A 481 18.85 -17.28 -34.03
C GLN A 481 20.11 -17.78 -33.32
N GLU A 482 20.00 -18.73 -32.37
CA GLU A 482 21.19 -19.29 -31.69
C GLU A 482 21.82 -20.51 -32.44
N HIS A 483 21.21 -20.94 -33.52
CA HIS A 483 21.76 -22.02 -34.38
C HIS A 483 22.13 -21.52 -35.79
N LYS A 484 22.33 -20.25 -36.00
CA LYS A 484 22.98 -19.65 -37.13
C LYS A 484 24.18 -18.83 -36.71
#